data_6aa94c55f54af18ff164bf28e72b2a11
#
_entry.id   6aa94c55f54af18ff164bf28e72b2a11
#
_cell.length_a   1.000
_cell.length_b   1.000
_cell.length_c   1.000
_cell.angle_alpha   90.00
_cell.angle_beta   90.00
_cell.angle_gamma   90.00
#
_symmetry.space_group_name_H-M   'P 1'
#
loop_
_entity.id
_entity.type
_entity.pdbx_description
1 polymer ?
#
loop_
_entity_poly.entity_id
_entity_poly.type
_entity_poly.pdbx_seq_one_letter_code
_entity_poly.pdbx_strand_id
1 'polypeptide(L)'
;RWTRVYTENPSCGVAMTMSATSRPAQMSAEYSGVPLRAIAQLAKSWNFSEASFGMAALNSYYATPSVADKHGFALADAPWPHIFDPFRNAVAGKKVAVIGHFPFAPKALNQAADFYMLERSLNEGDYPDSAAEYILPECDYVFITGSAFVNKTAPRLLELSRESFNVV
;
A
#
# COMPACT_ATOMS: atom_id res chain seq x y z
N ARG A 1 -0.49 -13.84 -1.42
CA ARG A 1 0.93 -14.19 -1.28
C ARG A 1 1.75 -12.93 -1.06
N TRP A 2 2.97 -13.08 -0.47
CA TRP A 2 3.88 -11.99 -0.15
C TRP A 2 5.26 -12.25 -0.73
N THR A 3 5.83 -11.24 -1.39
CA THR A 3 7.23 -11.18 -1.81
C THR A 3 8.05 -10.59 -0.66
N ARG A 4 9.18 -11.22 -0.34
CA ARG A 4 10.11 -10.74 0.69
C ARG A 4 11.50 -10.56 0.08
N VAL A 5 12.16 -9.46 0.45
CA VAL A 5 13.55 -9.16 0.10
C VAL A 5 14.33 -8.97 1.39
N TYR A 6 15.35 -9.79 1.55
CA TYR A 6 16.32 -9.71 2.65
C TYR A 6 17.61 -9.07 2.14
N THR A 7 18.24 -8.26 2.99
CA THR A 7 19.55 -7.67 2.71
C THR A 7 20.60 -8.22 3.67
N GLU A 8 21.89 -8.02 3.35
CA GLU A 8 23.00 -8.37 4.23
C GLU A 8 22.93 -7.62 5.57
N ASN A 9 22.52 -6.36 5.56
CA ASN A 9 22.08 -5.67 6.76
C ASN A 9 20.75 -6.29 7.19
N PRO A 10 20.55 -6.64 8.48
CA PRO A 10 19.40 -7.41 8.93
C PRO A 10 18.10 -6.62 8.78
N SER A 11 17.65 -6.44 7.55
CA SER A 11 16.38 -5.85 7.20
C SER A 11 15.61 -6.75 6.24
N CYS A 12 14.29 -6.71 6.34
CA CYS A 12 13.38 -7.44 5.48
C CYS A 12 12.29 -6.49 5.00
N GLY A 13 12.15 -6.37 3.69
CA GLY A 13 11.03 -5.67 3.08
C GLY A 13 10.01 -6.65 2.51
N VAL A 14 8.75 -6.30 2.61
CA VAL A 14 7.62 -7.12 2.18
C VAL A 14 6.74 -6.33 1.22
N ALA A 15 6.24 -6.97 0.17
CA ALA A 15 5.21 -6.42 -0.70
C ALA A 15 4.22 -7.51 -1.12
N MET A 16 2.99 -7.12 -1.44
CA MET A 16 2.02 -8.06 -1.97
C MET A 16 2.50 -8.61 -3.32
N THR A 17 2.48 -9.92 -3.50
CA THR A 17 2.81 -10.54 -4.78
C THR A 17 1.65 -10.41 -5.74
N MET A 18 1.83 -9.65 -6.80
CA MET A 18 0.88 -9.51 -7.90
C MET A 18 1.23 -10.48 -9.03
N SER A 19 0.22 -11.11 -9.64
CA SER A 19 0.40 -12.14 -10.67
C SER A 19 0.24 -11.64 -12.10
N ALA A 20 -0.08 -10.36 -12.31
CA ALA A 20 -0.22 -9.82 -13.66
C ALA A 20 1.16 -9.67 -14.33
N THR A 21 1.43 -10.56 -15.29
CA THR A 21 2.71 -10.71 -15.99
C THR A 21 2.57 -10.59 -17.50
N SER A 22 1.62 -9.77 -17.98
CA SER A 22 1.37 -9.56 -19.42
C SER A 22 2.56 -8.95 -20.16
N ARG A 23 3.44 -8.23 -19.47
CA ARG A 23 4.70 -7.73 -20.01
C ARG A 23 5.84 -8.68 -19.69
N PRO A 24 6.82 -8.87 -20.59
CA PRO A 24 7.99 -9.71 -20.31
C PRO A 24 8.78 -9.20 -19.11
N ALA A 25 9.41 -10.11 -18.39
CA ALA A 25 10.32 -9.80 -17.31
C ALA A 25 11.56 -9.06 -17.85
N GLN A 26 12.05 -8.07 -17.10
CA GLN A 26 13.26 -7.31 -17.41
C GLN A 26 14.53 -7.98 -16.90
N MET A 27 14.40 -8.79 -15.84
CA MET A 27 15.49 -9.52 -15.21
C MET A 27 15.24 -11.03 -15.27
N SER A 28 16.33 -11.81 -15.20
CA SER A 28 16.25 -13.25 -14.98
C SER A 28 15.62 -13.54 -13.62
N ALA A 29 15.06 -14.74 -13.46
CA ALA A 29 14.38 -15.14 -12.22
C ALA A 29 15.32 -15.26 -10.98
N GLU A 30 16.63 -15.05 -11.14
CA GLU A 30 17.59 -15.14 -10.05
C GLU A 30 17.98 -13.76 -9.55
N TYR A 31 17.53 -13.43 -8.34
CA TYR A 31 17.75 -12.15 -7.68
C TYR A 31 18.78 -12.21 -6.54
N SER A 32 19.26 -13.40 -6.19
CA SER A 32 20.26 -13.56 -5.12
C SER A 32 21.59 -12.93 -5.51
N GLY A 33 22.17 -12.14 -4.60
CA GLY A 33 23.44 -11.43 -4.86
C GLY A 33 23.32 -10.20 -5.77
N VAL A 34 22.13 -9.89 -6.29
CA VAL A 34 21.89 -8.67 -7.08
C VAL A 34 21.85 -7.45 -6.15
N PRO A 35 22.53 -6.33 -6.50
CA PRO A 35 22.47 -5.12 -5.69
C PRO A 35 21.04 -4.64 -5.45
N LEU A 36 20.71 -4.33 -4.20
CA LEU A 36 19.35 -3.91 -3.78
C LEU A 36 18.79 -2.79 -4.65
N ARG A 37 19.65 -1.82 -5.03
CA ARG A 37 19.26 -0.70 -5.92
C ARG A 37 18.77 -1.19 -7.30
N ALA A 38 19.37 -2.24 -7.84
CA ALA A 38 18.97 -2.81 -9.14
C ALA A 38 17.60 -3.48 -9.01
N ILE A 39 17.38 -4.25 -7.94
CA ILE A 39 16.07 -4.87 -7.66
C ILE A 39 15.01 -3.78 -7.43
N ALA A 40 15.32 -2.71 -6.71
CA ALA A 40 14.41 -1.59 -6.45
C ALA A 40 13.91 -0.92 -7.74
N GLN A 41 14.72 -0.88 -8.84
CA GLN A 41 14.27 -0.35 -10.13
C GLN A 41 13.10 -1.15 -10.72
N LEU A 42 12.96 -2.43 -10.37
CA LEU A 42 11.84 -3.26 -10.81
C LEU A 42 10.48 -2.75 -10.30
N ALA A 43 10.47 -1.88 -9.28
CA ALA A 43 9.24 -1.19 -8.88
C ALA A 43 8.59 -0.41 -10.04
N LYS A 44 9.34 -0.05 -11.08
CA LYS A 44 8.85 0.63 -12.29
C LYS A 44 8.34 -0.34 -13.36
N SER A 45 8.59 -1.65 -13.21
CA SER A 45 8.18 -2.64 -14.21
C SER A 45 6.65 -2.72 -14.34
N TRP A 46 6.19 -2.93 -15.58
CA TRP A 46 4.81 -3.27 -15.89
C TRP A 46 4.54 -4.78 -15.82
N ASN A 47 5.54 -5.58 -15.55
CA ASN A 47 5.38 -6.93 -15.03
C ASN A 47 5.18 -6.83 -13.51
N PHE A 48 3.97 -7.04 -13.02
CA PHE A 48 3.65 -6.78 -11.62
C PHE A 48 4.29 -7.77 -10.65
N SER A 49 4.69 -8.96 -11.13
CA SER A 49 5.52 -9.85 -10.33
C SER A 49 6.87 -9.20 -10.03
N GLU A 50 7.55 -8.63 -11.04
CA GLU A 50 8.77 -7.86 -10.84
C GLU A 50 8.55 -6.61 -9.98
N ALA A 51 7.46 -5.88 -10.22
CA ALA A 51 7.13 -4.71 -9.41
C ALA A 51 6.97 -5.05 -7.93
N SER A 52 6.48 -6.26 -7.61
CA SER A 52 6.41 -6.77 -6.23
C SER A 52 7.80 -6.93 -5.61
N PHE A 53 8.79 -7.44 -6.36
CA PHE A 53 10.18 -7.50 -5.91
C PHE A 53 10.78 -6.11 -5.71
N GLY A 54 10.55 -5.21 -6.66
CA GLY A 54 11.00 -3.82 -6.56
C GLY A 54 10.47 -3.10 -5.34
N MET A 55 9.17 -3.24 -5.05
CA MET A 55 8.56 -2.65 -3.86
C MET A 55 9.05 -3.30 -2.57
N ALA A 56 9.22 -4.63 -2.54
CA ALA A 56 9.80 -5.30 -1.39
C ALA A 56 11.26 -4.85 -1.13
N ALA A 57 12.05 -4.59 -2.19
CA ALA A 57 13.39 -4.05 -2.07
C ALA A 57 13.42 -2.62 -1.50
N LEU A 58 12.51 -1.75 -1.94
CA LEU A 58 12.34 -0.42 -1.38
C LEU A 58 11.96 -0.48 0.11
N ASN A 59 10.99 -1.32 0.45
CA ASN A 59 10.57 -1.51 1.83
C ASN A 59 11.70 -2.07 2.71
N SER A 60 12.54 -2.97 2.18
CA SER A 60 13.72 -3.47 2.89
C SER A 60 14.72 -2.35 3.21
N TYR A 61 14.98 -1.44 2.26
CA TYR A 61 15.85 -0.29 2.48
C TYR A 61 15.33 0.61 3.58
N TYR A 62 14.06 1.01 3.51
CA TYR A 62 13.45 1.91 4.49
C TYR A 62 13.16 1.24 5.84
N ALA A 63 13.08 -0.08 5.92
CA ALA A 63 12.98 -0.81 7.19
C ALA A 63 14.32 -0.92 7.93
N THR A 64 15.44 -0.49 7.33
CA THR A 64 16.74 -0.44 8.03
C THR A 64 16.68 0.67 9.10
N PRO A 65 16.96 0.37 10.40
CA PRO A 65 16.77 1.33 11.48
C PRO A 65 17.44 2.69 11.25
N SER A 66 18.70 2.70 10.83
CA SER A 66 19.43 3.95 10.55
C SER A 66 18.84 4.77 9.37
N VAL A 67 18.19 4.12 8.42
CA VAL A 67 17.49 4.79 7.32
C VAL A 67 16.15 5.33 7.79
N ALA A 68 15.40 4.55 8.56
CA ALA A 68 14.14 4.97 9.15
C ALA A 68 14.35 6.23 10.03
N ASP A 69 15.33 6.20 10.92
CA ASP A 69 15.68 7.33 11.78
C ASP A 69 16.06 8.58 10.98
N LYS A 70 16.90 8.42 9.94
CA LYS A 70 17.30 9.52 9.05
C LYS A 70 16.12 10.20 8.35
N HIS A 71 15.08 9.43 8.02
CA HIS A 71 13.87 9.93 7.36
C HIS A 71 12.74 10.29 8.32
N GLY A 72 12.96 10.18 9.64
CA GLY A 72 11.96 10.48 10.67
C GLY A 72 10.78 9.50 10.68
N PHE A 73 10.97 8.28 10.20
CA PHE A 73 9.95 7.24 10.24
C PHE A 73 9.90 6.62 11.63
N ALA A 74 8.73 6.63 12.24
CA ALA A 74 8.47 5.89 13.46
C ALA A 74 7.92 4.49 13.11
N LEU A 75 8.37 3.47 13.83
CA LEU A 75 7.75 2.15 13.79
C LEU A 75 6.37 2.24 14.45
N ALA A 76 5.34 1.75 13.78
CA ALA A 76 4.02 1.62 14.38
C ALA A 76 4.01 0.41 15.32
N ASP A 77 3.62 0.64 16.58
CA ASP A 77 3.43 -0.44 17.56
C ASP A 77 2.09 -1.16 17.43
N ALA A 78 1.23 -0.71 16.50
CA ALA A 78 -0.07 -1.30 16.31
C ALA A 78 0.05 -2.61 15.51
N PRO A 79 -0.25 -3.78 16.14
CA PRO A 79 -0.27 -5.03 15.41
C PRO A 79 -1.46 -5.03 14.43
N TRP A 80 -1.33 -5.73 13.33
CA TRP A 80 -2.47 -6.12 12.53
C TRP A 80 -3.49 -6.90 13.39
N PRO A 81 -4.77 -6.56 13.46
CA PRO A 81 -5.58 -5.66 12.62
C PRO A 81 -5.86 -4.26 13.22
N HIS A 82 -5.03 -3.74 14.10
CA HIS A 82 -5.27 -2.49 14.84
C HIS A 82 -4.69 -1.24 14.16
N ILE A 83 -4.27 -1.33 12.91
CA ILE A 83 -3.63 -0.24 12.16
C ILE A 83 -4.52 1.01 11.97
N PHE A 84 -5.85 0.85 12.05
CA PHE A 84 -6.80 1.96 11.94
C PHE A 84 -7.17 2.58 13.29
N ASP A 85 -6.88 1.94 14.42
CA ASP A 85 -7.30 2.41 15.74
C ASP A 85 -6.82 3.83 16.07
N PRO A 86 -5.60 4.29 15.69
CA PRO A 86 -5.16 5.65 15.92
C PRO A 86 -6.05 6.72 15.25
N PHE A 87 -6.77 6.36 14.20
CA PHE A 87 -7.60 7.29 13.41
C PHE A 87 -9.05 7.32 13.85
N ARG A 88 -9.48 6.43 14.75
CA ARG A 88 -10.89 6.29 15.18
C ARG A 88 -11.56 7.61 15.52
N ASN A 89 -10.91 8.42 16.35
CA ASN A 89 -11.46 9.70 16.78
C ASN A 89 -11.32 10.79 15.72
N ALA A 90 -10.26 10.73 14.92
CA ALA A 90 -9.99 11.71 13.87
C ALA A 90 -11.02 11.66 12.73
N VAL A 91 -11.57 10.47 12.46
CA VAL A 91 -12.57 10.27 11.41
C VAL A 91 -14.01 10.50 11.86
N ALA A 92 -14.24 10.88 13.12
CA ALA A 92 -15.59 11.08 13.65
C ALA A 92 -16.36 12.15 12.85
N GLY A 93 -17.50 11.78 12.29
CA GLY A 93 -18.35 12.64 11.47
C GLY A 93 -17.75 12.99 10.09
N LYS A 94 -16.73 12.30 9.63
CA LYS A 94 -16.01 12.53 8.37
C LYS A 94 -16.41 11.54 7.29
N LYS A 95 -16.18 11.90 6.02
CA LYS A 95 -16.27 10.99 4.89
C LYS A 95 -14.92 10.26 4.73
N VAL A 96 -14.95 8.94 4.77
CA VAL A 96 -13.75 8.09 4.79
C VAL A 96 -13.79 7.07 3.68
N ALA A 97 -12.71 6.98 2.91
CA ALA A 97 -12.49 5.91 1.95
C ALA A 97 -11.30 5.04 2.33
N VAL A 98 -11.42 3.74 2.09
CA VAL A 98 -10.34 2.75 2.26
C VAL A 98 -10.15 2.02 0.94
N ILE A 99 -8.96 2.11 0.37
CA ILE A 99 -8.59 1.42 -0.86
C ILE A 99 -7.93 0.09 -0.49
N GLY A 100 -8.57 -1.00 -0.87
CA GLY A 100 -8.25 -2.37 -0.48
C GLY A 100 -9.27 -2.93 0.49
N HIS A 101 -9.47 -4.25 0.46
CA HIS A 101 -10.39 -4.92 1.38
C HIS A 101 -9.72 -5.21 2.73
N PHE A 102 -10.13 -4.47 3.75
CA PHE A 102 -9.69 -4.64 5.14
C PHE A 102 -10.91 -4.97 6.03
N PRO A 103 -11.17 -6.25 6.33
CA PRO A 103 -12.43 -6.67 7.00
C PRO A 103 -12.63 -6.05 8.39
N PHE A 104 -11.57 -5.54 9.00
CA PHE A 104 -11.62 -4.88 10.31
C PHE A 104 -11.78 -3.35 10.22
N ALA A 105 -11.60 -2.73 9.05
CA ALA A 105 -11.69 -1.28 8.87
C ALA A 105 -13.08 -0.72 9.22
N PRO A 106 -14.21 -1.33 8.81
CA PRO A 106 -15.54 -0.80 9.15
C PRO A 106 -15.77 -0.70 10.66
N LYS A 107 -15.27 -1.66 11.42
CA LYS A 107 -15.38 -1.63 12.89
C LYS A 107 -14.43 -0.59 13.52
N ALA A 108 -13.22 -0.48 13.02
CA ALA A 108 -12.22 0.44 13.55
C ALA A 108 -12.59 1.91 13.28
N LEU A 109 -13.18 2.19 12.11
CA LEU A 109 -13.54 3.53 11.63
C LEU A 109 -15.05 3.81 11.72
N ASN A 110 -15.76 3.16 12.64
CA ASN A 110 -17.23 3.20 12.77
C ASN A 110 -17.80 4.56 13.22
N GLN A 111 -16.96 5.54 13.53
CA GLN A 111 -17.37 6.91 13.84
C GLN A 111 -17.44 7.81 12.60
N ALA A 112 -17.02 7.32 11.44
CA ALA A 112 -17.18 8.02 10.18
C ALA A 112 -18.67 8.29 9.87
N ALA A 113 -18.99 9.45 9.29
CA ALA A 113 -20.35 9.73 8.83
C ALA A 113 -20.67 8.89 7.58
N ASP A 114 -19.72 8.82 6.66
CA ASP A 114 -19.78 7.96 5.47
C ASP A 114 -18.52 7.13 5.39
N PHE A 115 -18.66 5.83 5.10
CA PHE A 115 -17.55 4.90 4.96
C PHE A 115 -17.64 4.14 3.64
N TYR A 116 -16.54 4.18 2.87
CA TYR A 116 -16.44 3.53 1.57
C TYR A 116 -15.21 2.61 1.55
N MET A 117 -15.40 1.34 1.24
CA MET A 117 -14.30 0.40 1.00
C MET A 117 -14.29 0.02 -0.48
N LEU A 118 -13.18 0.30 -1.17
CA LEU A 118 -13.06 0.12 -2.62
C LEU A 118 -12.05 -0.98 -2.91
N GLU A 119 -12.46 -1.97 -3.72
CA GLU A 119 -11.62 -3.13 -4.04
C GLU A 119 -11.80 -3.55 -5.52
N ARG A 120 -10.81 -4.24 -6.07
CA ARG A 120 -10.85 -4.83 -7.42
C ARG A 120 -11.51 -6.19 -7.42
N SER A 121 -11.19 -7.01 -6.42
CA SER A 121 -11.81 -8.32 -6.20
C SER A 121 -12.87 -8.16 -5.13
N LEU A 122 -14.08 -7.82 -5.57
CA LEU A 122 -15.19 -7.40 -4.72
C LEU A 122 -15.63 -8.49 -3.74
N ASN A 123 -15.80 -8.11 -2.49
CA ASN A 123 -16.60 -8.83 -1.52
C ASN A 123 -17.93 -8.11 -1.31
N GLU A 124 -18.84 -8.71 -0.58
CA GLU A 124 -20.13 -8.10 -0.26
C GLU A 124 -19.91 -6.77 0.50
N GLY A 125 -20.52 -5.71 -0.02
CA GLY A 125 -20.43 -4.36 0.54
C GLY A 125 -19.27 -3.50 0.01
N ASP A 126 -18.32 -4.08 -0.77
CA ASP A 126 -17.25 -3.31 -1.38
C ASP A 126 -17.76 -2.49 -2.59
N TYR A 127 -17.23 -1.31 -2.77
CA TYR A 127 -17.37 -0.54 -4.00
C TYR A 127 -16.31 -0.98 -5.02
N PRO A 128 -16.63 -1.01 -6.32
CA PRO A 128 -15.62 -1.29 -7.35
C PRO A 128 -14.56 -0.19 -7.37
N ASP A 129 -13.31 -0.56 -7.71
CA ASP A 129 -12.17 0.36 -7.75
C ASP A 129 -12.41 1.58 -8.67
N SER A 130 -13.22 1.43 -9.73
CA SER A 130 -13.64 2.53 -10.61
C SER A 130 -14.48 3.59 -9.92
N ALA A 131 -15.11 3.30 -8.79
CA ALA A 131 -15.85 4.28 -8.00
C ALA A 131 -14.93 5.33 -7.36
N ALA A 132 -13.61 5.09 -7.32
CA ALA A 132 -12.63 6.03 -6.80
C ALA A 132 -12.71 7.42 -7.45
N GLU A 133 -12.97 7.49 -8.76
CA GLU A 133 -13.11 8.76 -9.50
C GLU A 133 -14.22 9.67 -8.96
N TYR A 134 -15.24 9.08 -8.35
CA TYR A 134 -16.43 9.79 -7.85
C TYR A 134 -16.41 9.98 -6.33
N ILE A 135 -15.82 9.03 -5.60
CA ILE A 135 -15.86 9.00 -4.14
C ILE A 135 -14.70 9.79 -3.52
N LEU A 136 -13.45 9.57 -4.01
CA LEU A 136 -12.28 10.12 -3.34
C LEU A 136 -12.22 11.64 -3.30
N PRO A 137 -12.66 12.38 -4.34
CA PRO A 137 -12.65 13.86 -4.30
C PRO A 137 -13.53 14.48 -3.20
N GLU A 138 -14.47 13.70 -2.67
CA GLU A 138 -15.37 14.17 -1.61
C GLU A 138 -14.98 13.67 -0.21
N CYS A 139 -13.94 12.85 -0.09
CA CYS A 139 -13.52 12.27 1.19
C CYS A 139 -12.62 13.21 1.98
N ASP A 140 -12.81 13.25 3.30
CA ASP A 140 -11.91 13.93 4.24
C ASP A 140 -10.65 13.09 4.53
N TYR A 141 -10.81 11.76 4.60
CA TYR A 141 -9.73 10.79 4.87
C TYR A 141 -9.72 9.70 3.82
N VAL A 142 -8.53 9.39 3.30
CA VAL A 142 -8.34 8.29 2.34
C VAL A 142 -7.18 7.42 2.80
N PHE A 143 -7.47 6.14 3.07
CA PHE A 143 -6.49 5.12 3.40
C PHE A 143 -6.20 4.30 2.15
N ILE A 144 -4.92 4.23 1.76
CA ILE A 144 -4.51 3.60 0.51
C ILE A 144 -3.61 2.40 0.82
N THR A 145 -4.01 1.21 0.38
CA THR A 145 -3.15 0.02 0.50
C THR A 145 -1.82 0.20 -0.20
N GLY A 146 -0.71 -0.20 0.42
CA GLY A 146 0.61 -0.18 -0.21
C GLY A 146 0.70 -1.00 -1.50
N SER A 147 -0.22 -1.96 -1.72
CA SER A 147 -0.31 -2.70 -2.99
C SER A 147 -0.64 -1.82 -4.20
N ALA A 148 -1.19 -0.62 -3.98
CA ALA A 148 -1.47 0.36 -5.02
C ALA A 148 -0.19 0.86 -5.74
N PHE A 149 0.96 0.80 -5.09
CA PHE A 149 2.25 1.09 -5.74
C PHE A 149 2.68 -0.04 -6.69
N VAL A 150 2.43 -1.29 -6.31
CA VAL A 150 2.75 -2.46 -7.15
C VAL A 150 1.89 -2.44 -8.43
N ASN A 151 0.59 -2.22 -8.30
CA ASN A 151 -0.36 -2.24 -9.42
C ASN A 151 -0.48 -0.89 -10.14
N LYS A 152 0.32 0.12 -9.76
CA LYS A 152 0.42 1.45 -10.40
C LYS A 152 -0.83 2.34 -10.25
N THR A 153 -1.72 2.05 -9.34
CA THR A 153 -2.90 2.91 -9.12
C THR A 153 -2.63 4.05 -8.14
N ALA A 154 -1.60 3.95 -7.29
CA ALA A 154 -1.30 4.96 -6.28
C ALA A 154 -1.23 6.40 -6.81
N PRO A 155 -0.58 6.72 -7.96
CA PRO A 155 -0.52 8.10 -8.46
C PRO A 155 -1.90 8.70 -8.70
N ARG A 156 -2.81 7.93 -9.34
CA ARG A 156 -4.16 8.42 -9.61
C ARG A 156 -5.00 8.57 -8.34
N LEU A 157 -4.88 7.61 -7.42
CA LEU A 157 -5.58 7.68 -6.13
C LEU A 157 -5.16 8.90 -5.32
N LEU A 158 -3.85 9.20 -5.26
CA LEU A 158 -3.33 10.39 -4.59
C LEU A 158 -3.76 11.70 -5.27
N GLU A 159 -3.85 11.71 -6.60
CA GLU A 159 -4.37 12.87 -7.34
C GLU A 159 -5.84 13.14 -7.01
N LEU A 160 -6.67 12.09 -6.98
CA LEU A 160 -8.10 12.19 -6.66
C LEU A 160 -8.36 12.63 -5.21
N SER A 161 -7.47 12.28 -4.30
CA SER A 161 -7.57 12.56 -2.86
C SER A 161 -6.61 13.67 -2.39
N ARG A 162 -6.16 14.54 -3.28
CA ARG A 162 -5.15 15.57 -2.93
C ARG A 162 -5.61 16.55 -1.84
N GLU A 163 -6.92 16.77 -1.70
CA GLU A 163 -7.51 17.64 -0.66
C GLU A 163 -7.85 16.86 0.63
N SER A 164 -7.68 15.55 0.62
CA SER A 164 -7.96 14.66 1.75
C SER A 164 -6.71 14.45 2.61
N PHE A 165 -6.91 14.00 3.85
CA PHE A 165 -5.81 13.45 4.64
C PHE A 165 -5.52 12.02 4.18
N ASN A 166 -4.37 11.83 3.55
CA ASN A 166 -3.97 10.55 2.99
C ASN A 166 -3.10 9.73 3.96
N VAL A 167 -3.42 8.45 4.12
CA VAL A 167 -2.64 7.45 4.85
C VAL A 167 -2.28 6.31 3.90
N VAL A 168 -0.98 6.01 3.76
CA VAL A 168 -0.50 4.98 2.82
C VAL A 168 0.33 3.92 3.56
#